data_1ecaaa735cd88b2c5a5f64b833409d36
#
_entry.id   1ecaaa735cd88b2c5a5f64b833409d36
#
_cell.length_a   1.000
_cell.length_b   1.000
_cell.length_c   1.000
_cell.angle_alpha   90.00
_cell.angle_beta   90.00
_cell.angle_gamma   90.00
#
_symmetry.space_group_name_H-M   'P 1'
#
loop_
_entity.id
_entity.type
_entity.pdbx_description
1 polymer ?
#
loop_
_entity_poly.entity_id
_entity_poly.type
_entity_poly.pdbx_seq_one_letter_code
_entity_poly.pdbx_strand_id
1 'polypeptide(L)'
;VNSGGKRLRPLLAVLAARALGYEGTAHVTVAAIIEFIHTSTLLHDDVVDESTLRRGKQTANAVFGNQASVLVGDFLYSRSFQMMVSLNDMRIMHILADATNIIAEGEVLQLMNVNDPETTEQSYMQVIYCKTAKLFEAATQLAAIIAQQPEAVVNSMKLYGMHLGTAFQLIDDVLDYQADAAELGKNIGDDLAEGKPTLPLIHALKHGSPAQQQLIRDAITQGNGMANLDAIMTALNETDAFGYTRKLAEQEAEKARLALSVLPESDYKQALLALADIAVSRSH
;
A
#
# COMPACT_ATOMS: atom_id res chain seq x y z
N VAL A 1 5.03 3.44 16.99
CA VAL A 1 5.19 4.75 16.34
C VAL A 1 6.65 5.03 16.00
N ASN A 2 7.61 4.64 16.83
CA ASN A 2 9.06 4.89 16.63
C ASN A 2 9.80 3.72 15.93
N SER A 3 9.10 2.79 15.32
CA SER A 3 9.70 1.61 14.65
C SER A 3 10.30 1.91 13.26
N GLY A 4 10.41 3.17 12.89
CA GLY A 4 10.85 3.56 11.55
C GLY A 4 9.67 3.63 10.56
N GLY A 5 9.95 3.91 9.31
CA GLY A 5 8.98 4.05 8.23
C GLY A 5 9.17 5.34 7.47
N LYS A 6 8.91 5.28 6.18
CA LYS A 6 9.14 6.41 5.25
C LYS A 6 8.13 7.55 5.45
N ARG A 7 7.07 7.36 6.26
CA ARG A 7 5.99 8.34 6.51
C ARG A 7 5.40 8.94 5.23
N LEU A 8 5.32 8.14 4.19
CA LEU A 8 4.98 8.60 2.85
C LEU A 8 3.55 9.15 2.77
N ARG A 9 2.58 8.47 3.39
CA ARG A 9 1.17 8.90 3.38
C ARG A 9 0.95 10.27 4.04
N PRO A 10 1.42 10.52 5.28
CA PRO A 10 1.30 11.86 5.87
C PRO A 10 2.12 12.91 5.11
N LEU A 11 3.28 12.56 4.57
CA LEU A 11 4.08 13.45 3.72
C LEU A 11 3.31 13.89 2.47
N LEU A 12 2.61 12.96 1.81
CA LEU A 12 1.77 13.26 0.64
C LEU A 12 0.67 14.26 0.96
N ALA A 13 -0.03 14.11 2.09
CA ALA A 13 -1.07 15.04 2.50
C ALA A 13 -0.50 16.46 2.68
N VAL A 14 0.67 16.58 3.28
CA VAL A 14 1.34 17.87 3.50
C VAL A 14 1.82 18.48 2.18
N LEU A 15 2.54 17.72 1.35
CA LEU A 15 3.07 18.19 0.07
C LEU A 15 1.94 18.61 -0.89
N ALA A 16 0.88 17.77 -0.97
CA ALA A 16 -0.26 18.08 -1.83
C ALA A 16 -0.97 19.37 -1.40
N ALA A 17 -1.21 19.57 -0.11
CA ALA A 17 -1.81 20.81 0.39
C ALA A 17 -0.94 22.03 0.06
N ARG A 18 0.38 21.93 0.24
CA ARG A 18 1.31 23.03 -0.07
C ARG A 18 1.42 23.27 -1.57
N ALA A 19 1.42 22.24 -2.41
CA ALA A 19 1.41 22.37 -3.87
C ALA A 19 0.16 23.08 -4.40
N LEU A 20 -0.96 22.98 -3.65
CA LEU A 20 -2.23 23.65 -3.93
C LEU A 20 -2.33 25.05 -3.29
N GLY A 21 -1.25 25.58 -2.72
CA GLY A 21 -1.20 26.90 -2.11
C GLY A 21 -1.89 27.02 -0.75
N TYR A 22 -2.15 25.89 -0.06
CA TYR A 22 -2.79 25.93 1.25
C TYR A 22 -1.86 26.47 2.32
N GLU A 23 -2.24 27.58 2.98
CA GLU A 23 -1.43 28.25 4.01
C GLU A 23 -1.89 27.92 5.45
N GLY A 24 -3.07 27.28 5.61
CA GLY A 24 -3.61 26.94 6.93
C GLY A 24 -2.88 25.80 7.61
N THR A 25 -3.44 25.28 8.70
CA THR A 25 -2.84 24.22 9.53
C THR A 25 -3.59 22.88 9.47
N ALA A 26 -4.78 22.82 8.87
CA ALA A 26 -5.59 21.61 8.82
C ALA A 26 -4.90 20.43 8.12
N HIS A 27 -3.94 20.67 7.20
CA HIS A 27 -3.16 19.63 6.55
C HIS A 27 -2.31 18.81 7.55
N VAL A 28 -1.89 19.39 8.68
CA VAL A 28 -1.18 18.66 9.73
C VAL A 28 -2.12 17.67 10.42
N THR A 29 -3.36 18.12 10.71
CA THR A 29 -4.38 17.24 11.29
C THR A 29 -4.76 16.11 10.32
N VAL A 30 -4.95 16.42 9.03
CA VAL A 30 -5.20 15.41 7.99
C VAL A 30 -4.05 14.40 7.92
N ALA A 31 -2.81 14.86 7.89
CA ALA A 31 -1.64 13.99 7.88
C ALA A 31 -1.58 13.06 9.11
N ALA A 32 -1.91 13.58 10.28
CA ALA A 32 -1.97 12.79 11.52
C ALA A 32 -3.11 11.76 11.49
N ILE A 33 -4.30 12.12 10.99
CA ILE A 33 -5.42 11.19 10.80
C ILE A 33 -5.01 10.03 9.89
N ILE A 34 -4.43 10.33 8.73
CA ILE A 34 -3.96 9.33 7.77
C ILE A 34 -2.94 8.38 8.40
N GLU A 35 -2.00 8.91 9.18
CA GLU A 35 -0.99 8.08 9.87
C GLU A 35 -1.60 7.25 10.99
N PHE A 36 -2.61 7.75 11.70
CA PHE A 36 -3.30 6.99 12.74
C PHE A 36 -4.10 5.82 12.15
N ILE A 37 -4.84 6.06 11.06
CA ILE A 37 -5.54 4.99 10.34
C ILE A 37 -4.52 3.94 9.85
N HIS A 38 -3.45 4.38 9.20
CA HIS A 38 -2.41 3.45 8.71
C HIS A 38 -1.75 2.66 9.85
N THR A 39 -1.42 3.32 10.97
CA THR A 39 -0.81 2.61 12.10
C THR A 39 -1.78 1.62 12.75
N SER A 40 -3.07 1.97 12.81
CA SER A 40 -4.11 1.07 13.29
C SER A 40 -4.19 -0.19 12.41
N THR A 41 -4.25 -0.04 11.08
CA THR A 41 -4.28 -1.20 10.17
C THR A 41 -3.04 -2.07 10.34
N LEU A 42 -1.83 -1.49 10.45
CA LEU A 42 -0.61 -2.27 10.68
C LEU A 42 -0.64 -3.08 11.98
N LEU A 43 -1.22 -2.53 13.07
CA LEU A 43 -1.33 -3.22 14.35
C LEU A 43 -2.30 -4.39 14.29
N HIS A 44 -3.38 -4.28 13.51
CA HIS A 44 -4.34 -5.34 13.27
C HIS A 44 -3.77 -6.39 12.30
N ASP A 45 -3.15 -5.97 11.22
CA ASP A 45 -2.52 -6.85 10.22
C ASP A 45 -1.45 -7.74 10.86
N ASP A 46 -0.58 -7.18 11.71
CA ASP A 46 0.45 -7.95 12.41
C ASP A 46 -0.15 -9.10 13.26
N VAL A 47 -1.38 -8.94 13.76
CA VAL A 47 -2.09 -9.99 14.49
C VAL A 47 -2.73 -11.01 13.55
N VAL A 48 -3.35 -10.54 12.46
CA VAL A 48 -4.02 -11.40 11.47
C VAL A 48 -3.02 -12.26 10.71
N ASP A 49 -1.88 -11.67 10.31
CA ASP A 49 -0.79 -12.33 9.57
C ASP A 49 0.15 -13.11 10.52
N GLU A 50 -0.09 -13.10 11.85
CA GLU A 50 0.80 -13.68 12.87
C GLU A 50 2.26 -13.23 12.75
N SER A 51 2.47 -12.00 12.26
CA SER A 51 3.79 -11.44 11.98
C SER A 51 4.57 -11.19 13.28
N THR A 52 5.82 -11.60 13.32
CA THR A 52 6.72 -11.39 14.48
C THR A 52 7.73 -10.27 14.26
N LEU A 53 8.00 -9.93 13.00
CA LEU A 53 8.96 -8.90 12.60
C LEU A 53 8.32 -7.92 11.61
N ARG A 54 8.64 -6.63 11.78
CA ARG A 54 8.32 -5.56 10.84
C ARG A 54 9.45 -4.55 10.82
N ARG A 55 10.04 -4.32 9.64
CA ARG A 55 11.18 -3.40 9.46
C ARG A 55 12.35 -3.71 10.39
N GLY A 56 12.70 -4.99 10.53
CA GLY A 56 13.79 -5.46 11.38
C GLY A 56 13.54 -5.35 12.89
N LYS A 57 12.33 -5.00 13.34
CA LYS A 57 11.95 -4.92 14.75
C LYS A 57 10.80 -5.86 15.05
N GLN A 58 10.74 -6.32 16.29
CA GLN A 58 9.61 -7.10 16.75
C GLN A 58 8.30 -6.31 16.63
N THR A 59 7.24 -6.97 16.19
CA THR A 59 5.89 -6.41 16.09
C THR A 59 5.28 -6.16 17.48
N ALA A 60 4.26 -5.31 17.55
CA ALA A 60 3.59 -5.00 18.82
C ALA A 60 2.93 -6.23 19.45
N ASN A 61 2.32 -7.10 18.63
CA ASN A 61 1.72 -8.36 19.09
C ASN A 61 2.77 -9.33 19.64
N ALA A 62 3.97 -9.39 19.04
CA ALA A 62 5.05 -10.25 19.54
C ALA A 62 5.61 -9.76 20.90
N VAL A 63 5.64 -8.43 21.13
CA VAL A 63 6.19 -7.85 22.37
C VAL A 63 5.14 -7.76 23.48
N PHE A 64 3.91 -7.34 23.17
CA PHE A 64 2.87 -6.99 24.14
C PHE A 64 1.65 -7.92 24.11
N GLY A 65 1.62 -8.87 23.17
CA GLY A 65 0.51 -9.78 22.94
C GLY A 65 -0.56 -9.21 22.01
N ASN A 66 -1.36 -10.12 21.43
CA ASN A 66 -2.41 -9.80 20.43
C ASN A 66 -3.45 -8.83 20.99
N GLN A 67 -3.89 -9.02 22.24
CA GLN A 67 -4.89 -8.18 22.88
C GLN A 67 -4.46 -6.72 22.94
N ALA A 68 -3.20 -6.44 23.31
CA ALA A 68 -2.67 -5.09 23.39
C ALA A 68 -2.56 -4.46 22.00
N SER A 69 -2.10 -5.22 20.99
CA SER A 69 -2.02 -4.74 19.62
C SER A 69 -3.39 -4.33 19.07
N VAL A 70 -4.41 -5.19 19.24
CA VAL A 70 -5.78 -4.93 18.78
C VAL A 70 -6.36 -3.70 19.47
N LEU A 71 -6.29 -3.63 20.81
CA LEU A 71 -6.88 -2.52 21.58
C LEU A 71 -6.21 -1.17 21.29
N VAL A 72 -4.88 -1.15 21.07
CA VAL A 72 -4.17 0.07 20.67
C VAL A 72 -4.54 0.47 19.24
N GLY A 73 -4.69 -0.51 18.34
CA GLY A 73 -5.21 -0.28 17.00
C GLY A 73 -6.61 0.37 17.02
N ASP A 74 -7.53 -0.18 17.81
CA ASP A 74 -8.88 0.36 18.00
C ASP A 74 -8.87 1.78 18.58
N PHE A 75 -7.96 2.03 19.54
CA PHE A 75 -7.79 3.37 20.11
C PHE A 75 -7.34 4.38 19.04
N LEU A 76 -6.33 4.06 18.25
CA LEU A 76 -5.85 4.94 17.18
C LEU A 76 -6.93 5.19 16.12
N TYR A 77 -7.65 4.13 15.75
CA TYR A 77 -8.74 4.20 14.81
C TYR A 77 -9.87 5.12 15.32
N SER A 78 -10.36 4.90 16.52
CA SER A 78 -11.40 5.75 17.12
C SER A 78 -10.92 7.19 17.34
N ARG A 79 -9.65 7.38 17.70
CA ARG A 79 -9.05 8.71 17.84
C ARG A 79 -8.99 9.45 16.51
N SER A 80 -8.73 8.76 15.41
CA SER A 80 -8.75 9.37 14.07
C SER A 80 -10.12 9.96 13.74
N PHE A 81 -11.23 9.30 14.10
CA PHE A 81 -12.60 9.84 13.92
C PHE A 81 -12.86 11.10 14.75
N GLN A 82 -12.39 11.14 16.00
CA GLN A 82 -12.50 12.37 16.80
C GLN A 82 -11.76 13.55 16.13
N MET A 83 -10.58 13.27 15.56
CA MET A 83 -9.81 14.29 14.83
C MET A 83 -10.49 14.71 13.52
N MET A 84 -11.12 13.78 12.79
CA MET A 84 -11.94 14.10 11.60
C MET A 84 -13.07 15.07 11.95
N VAL A 85 -13.81 14.78 13.03
CA VAL A 85 -14.91 15.66 13.50
C VAL A 85 -14.38 17.06 13.84
N SER A 86 -13.18 17.18 14.42
CA SER A 86 -12.59 18.47 14.77
C SER A 86 -12.31 19.39 13.58
N LEU A 87 -12.20 18.83 12.36
CA LEU A 87 -12.04 19.61 11.12
C LEU A 87 -13.32 20.26 10.64
N ASN A 88 -14.47 19.87 11.20
CA ASN A 88 -15.80 20.44 10.96
C ASN A 88 -16.18 20.56 9.46
N ASP A 89 -15.78 19.61 8.64
CA ASP A 89 -16.15 19.48 7.23
C ASP A 89 -16.65 18.07 6.94
N MET A 90 -17.94 17.94 6.61
CA MET A 90 -18.58 16.65 6.34
C MET A 90 -18.00 15.94 5.09
N ARG A 91 -17.40 16.67 4.15
CA ARG A 91 -16.74 16.05 2.99
C ARG A 91 -15.53 15.24 3.43
N ILE A 92 -14.77 15.76 4.41
CA ILE A 92 -13.62 15.06 5.00
C ILE A 92 -14.11 13.78 5.70
N MET A 93 -15.15 13.89 6.51
CA MET A 93 -15.76 12.74 7.19
C MET A 93 -16.20 11.67 6.19
N HIS A 94 -16.89 12.07 5.13
CA HIS A 94 -17.39 11.14 4.12
C HIS A 94 -16.25 10.41 3.41
N ILE A 95 -15.25 11.14 2.92
CA ILE A 95 -14.09 10.56 2.22
C ILE A 95 -13.34 9.57 3.12
N LEU A 96 -13.13 9.90 4.40
CA LEU A 96 -12.39 9.03 5.31
C LEU A 96 -13.22 7.85 5.80
N ALA A 97 -14.53 8.01 5.99
CA ALA A 97 -15.43 6.91 6.32
C ALA A 97 -15.47 5.89 5.16
N ASP A 98 -15.62 6.36 3.91
CA ASP A 98 -15.54 5.51 2.73
C ASP A 98 -14.17 4.84 2.60
N ALA A 99 -13.09 5.58 2.83
CA ALA A 99 -11.74 5.03 2.75
C ALA A 99 -11.52 3.90 3.76
N THR A 100 -11.94 4.09 5.01
CA THR A 100 -11.80 3.09 6.06
C THR A 100 -12.66 1.85 5.80
N ASN A 101 -13.87 2.02 5.26
CA ASN A 101 -14.73 0.91 4.87
C ASN A 101 -14.10 0.11 3.71
N ILE A 102 -13.63 0.78 2.66
CA ILE A 102 -12.98 0.14 1.51
C ILE A 102 -11.71 -0.60 1.93
N ILE A 103 -10.91 -0.05 2.86
CA ILE A 103 -9.73 -0.73 3.40
C ILE A 103 -10.15 -2.02 4.10
N ALA A 104 -11.18 -1.98 4.94
CA ALA A 104 -11.68 -3.16 5.64
C ALA A 104 -12.21 -4.23 4.66
N GLU A 105 -12.92 -3.82 3.59
CA GLU A 105 -13.33 -4.73 2.51
C GLU A 105 -12.12 -5.36 1.82
N GLY A 106 -11.05 -4.59 1.60
CA GLY A 106 -9.79 -5.07 1.03
C GLY A 106 -9.09 -6.12 1.87
N GLU A 107 -9.11 -5.98 3.20
CA GLU A 107 -8.57 -6.99 4.12
C GLU A 107 -9.35 -8.30 4.03
N VAL A 108 -10.68 -8.23 4.01
CA VAL A 108 -11.53 -9.42 3.86
C VAL A 108 -11.29 -10.07 2.49
N LEU A 109 -11.20 -9.28 1.42
CA LEU A 109 -10.94 -9.80 0.07
C LEU A 109 -9.56 -10.47 -0.02
N GLN A 110 -8.53 -9.88 0.61
CA GLN A 110 -7.21 -10.51 0.67
C GLN A 110 -7.26 -11.85 1.41
N LEU A 111 -7.94 -11.91 2.55
CA LEU A 111 -8.10 -13.15 3.32
C LEU A 111 -8.81 -14.25 2.50
N MET A 112 -9.77 -13.88 1.67
CA MET A 112 -10.46 -14.82 0.76
C MET A 112 -9.54 -15.33 -0.35
N ASN A 113 -8.54 -14.55 -0.76
CA ASN A 113 -7.59 -14.91 -1.81
C ASN A 113 -6.37 -15.69 -1.27
N VAL A 114 -6.14 -15.72 0.04
CA VAL A 114 -5.04 -16.49 0.65
C VAL A 114 -5.22 -17.97 0.33
N ASN A 115 -4.13 -18.63 -0.10
CA ASN A 115 -4.09 -20.03 -0.53
C ASN A 115 -4.99 -20.36 -1.75
N ASP A 116 -5.47 -19.35 -2.49
CA ASP A 116 -6.25 -19.55 -3.71
C ASP A 116 -5.39 -19.31 -4.98
N PRO A 117 -4.93 -20.38 -5.65
CA PRO A 117 -4.14 -20.27 -6.88
C PRO A 117 -4.95 -19.83 -8.11
N GLU A 118 -6.28 -19.74 -7.99
CA GLU A 118 -7.16 -19.21 -9.04
C GLU A 118 -7.36 -17.70 -8.95
N THR A 119 -6.73 -17.03 -8.00
CA THR A 119 -6.77 -15.57 -7.88
C THR A 119 -6.34 -14.91 -9.18
N THR A 120 -7.23 -14.10 -9.75
CA THR A 120 -6.97 -13.38 -10.99
C THR A 120 -6.17 -12.11 -10.76
N GLU A 121 -5.49 -11.62 -11.80
CA GLU A 121 -4.85 -10.29 -11.79
C GLU A 121 -5.86 -9.18 -11.43
N GLN A 122 -7.11 -9.27 -11.91
CA GLN A 122 -8.16 -8.31 -11.58
C GLN A 122 -8.49 -8.33 -10.08
N SER A 123 -8.62 -9.51 -9.47
CA SER A 123 -8.87 -9.64 -8.02
C SER A 123 -7.69 -9.12 -7.21
N TYR A 124 -6.47 -9.45 -7.61
CA TYR A 124 -5.26 -8.90 -7.00
C TYR A 124 -5.22 -7.36 -7.08
N MET A 125 -5.46 -6.76 -8.25
CA MET A 125 -5.50 -5.30 -8.42
C MET A 125 -6.57 -4.65 -7.53
N GLN A 126 -7.71 -5.30 -7.34
CA GLN A 126 -8.76 -4.84 -6.43
C GLN A 126 -8.26 -4.84 -4.96
N VAL A 127 -7.56 -5.89 -4.53
CA VAL A 127 -6.99 -5.98 -3.18
C VAL A 127 -6.02 -4.84 -2.94
N ILE A 128 -5.03 -4.63 -3.83
CA ILE A 128 -4.01 -3.60 -3.63
C ILE A 128 -4.60 -2.18 -3.71
N TYR A 129 -5.64 -1.97 -4.53
CA TYR A 129 -6.38 -0.72 -4.52
C TYR A 129 -7.03 -0.48 -3.16
N CYS A 130 -7.83 -1.42 -2.68
CA CYS A 130 -8.56 -1.28 -1.43
C CYS A 130 -7.63 -1.14 -0.22
N LYS A 131 -6.66 -2.04 -0.09
CA LYS A 131 -5.79 -2.13 1.08
C LYS A 131 -4.73 -1.03 1.14
N THR A 132 -4.14 -0.68 0.00
CA THR A 132 -2.97 0.21 -0.06
C THR A 132 -3.28 1.54 -0.74
N ALA A 133 -3.75 1.53 -1.99
CA ALA A 133 -3.89 2.75 -2.78
C ALA A 133 -4.99 3.68 -2.25
N LYS A 134 -6.04 3.16 -1.65
CA LYS A 134 -7.17 3.93 -1.12
C LYS A 134 -6.77 4.97 -0.08
N LEU A 135 -5.82 4.67 0.78
CA LEU A 135 -5.37 5.64 1.79
C LEU A 135 -4.43 6.71 1.19
N PHE A 136 -3.68 6.38 0.15
CA PHE A 136 -2.93 7.36 -0.65
C PHE A 136 -3.89 8.31 -1.38
N GLU A 137 -4.92 7.75 -2.02
CA GLU A 137 -6.01 8.48 -2.68
C GLU A 137 -6.65 9.47 -1.72
N ALA A 138 -7.09 9.01 -0.53
CA ALA A 138 -7.71 9.86 0.46
C ALA A 138 -6.77 10.99 0.94
N ALA A 139 -5.50 10.70 1.17
CA ALA A 139 -4.52 11.69 1.64
C ALA A 139 -4.40 12.89 0.69
N THR A 140 -4.29 12.64 -0.61
CA THR A 140 -4.14 13.69 -1.62
C THR A 140 -5.47 14.36 -1.99
N GLN A 141 -6.56 13.60 -2.00
CA GLN A 141 -7.90 14.15 -2.20
C GLN A 141 -8.29 15.13 -1.07
N LEU A 142 -8.03 14.78 0.19
CA LEU A 142 -8.30 15.63 1.33
C LEU A 142 -7.47 16.90 1.32
N ALA A 143 -6.22 16.84 0.85
CA ALA A 143 -5.40 18.03 0.66
C ALA A 143 -6.06 19.05 -0.29
N ALA A 144 -6.69 18.57 -1.37
CA ALA A 144 -7.43 19.45 -2.30
C ALA A 144 -8.73 19.98 -1.68
N ILE A 145 -9.42 19.18 -0.86
CA ILE A 145 -10.64 19.61 -0.13
C ILE A 145 -10.32 20.74 0.85
N ILE A 146 -9.30 20.59 1.71
CA ILE A 146 -8.94 21.63 2.68
C ILE A 146 -8.41 22.90 2.00
N ALA A 147 -7.79 22.76 0.83
CA ALA A 147 -7.35 23.86 0.00
C ALA A 147 -8.49 24.49 -0.83
N GLN A 148 -9.72 24.03 -0.64
CA GLN A 148 -10.95 24.53 -1.30
C GLN A 148 -10.83 24.56 -2.83
N GLN A 149 -10.18 23.55 -3.40
CA GLN A 149 -9.98 23.47 -4.85
C GLN A 149 -11.25 23.06 -5.60
N PRO A 150 -11.37 23.46 -6.89
CA PRO A 150 -12.44 22.98 -7.77
C PRO A 150 -12.45 21.46 -7.89
N GLU A 151 -13.61 20.87 -8.14
CA GLU A 151 -13.81 19.43 -8.24
C GLU A 151 -12.87 18.75 -9.25
N ALA A 152 -12.55 19.40 -10.35
CA ALA A 152 -11.58 18.88 -11.32
C ALA A 152 -10.18 18.68 -10.72
N VAL A 153 -9.73 19.60 -9.86
CA VAL A 153 -8.44 19.48 -9.15
C VAL A 153 -8.53 18.42 -8.04
N VAL A 154 -9.64 18.38 -7.30
CA VAL A 154 -9.90 17.33 -6.30
C VAL A 154 -9.80 15.94 -6.94
N ASN A 155 -10.43 15.75 -8.11
CA ASN A 155 -10.39 14.47 -8.83
C ASN A 155 -8.98 14.15 -9.36
N SER A 156 -8.22 15.14 -9.84
CA SER A 156 -6.83 14.93 -10.25
C SER A 156 -5.94 14.50 -9.08
N MET A 157 -6.09 15.14 -7.93
CA MET A 157 -5.34 14.75 -6.72
C MET A 157 -5.73 13.37 -6.20
N LYS A 158 -7.02 13.02 -6.29
CA LYS A 158 -7.51 11.67 -6.04
C LYS A 158 -6.80 10.65 -6.94
N LEU A 159 -6.78 10.87 -8.25
CA LEU A 159 -6.12 10.00 -9.22
C LEU A 159 -4.61 9.88 -8.96
N TYR A 160 -3.95 10.99 -8.65
CA TYR A 160 -2.54 10.98 -8.29
C TYR A 160 -2.26 10.02 -7.13
N GLY A 161 -2.99 10.15 -6.02
CA GLY A 161 -2.80 9.29 -4.86
C GLY A 161 -3.09 7.83 -5.15
N MET A 162 -4.17 7.54 -5.86
CA MET A 162 -4.55 6.19 -6.26
C MET A 162 -3.46 5.51 -7.09
N HIS A 163 -3.01 6.15 -8.16
CA HIS A 163 -1.99 5.58 -9.04
C HIS A 163 -0.62 5.45 -8.36
N LEU A 164 -0.23 6.44 -7.56
CA LEU A 164 1.01 6.36 -6.77
C LEU A 164 0.98 5.19 -5.78
N GLY A 165 -0.14 5.01 -5.06
CA GLY A 165 -0.30 3.92 -4.11
C GLY A 165 -0.29 2.55 -4.78
N THR A 166 -0.88 2.43 -5.96
CA THR A 166 -0.86 1.21 -6.78
C THR A 166 0.56 0.90 -7.25
N ALA A 167 1.29 1.88 -7.83
CA ALA A 167 2.67 1.71 -8.24
C ALA A 167 3.57 1.30 -7.07
N PHE A 168 3.36 1.92 -5.92
CA PHE A 168 4.08 1.62 -4.69
C PHE A 168 3.90 0.16 -4.27
N GLN A 169 2.68 -0.38 -4.27
CA GLN A 169 2.42 -1.77 -3.88
C GLN A 169 2.99 -2.77 -4.89
N LEU A 170 2.83 -2.51 -6.20
CA LEU A 170 3.40 -3.37 -7.23
C LEU A 170 4.92 -3.56 -7.07
N ILE A 171 5.63 -2.51 -6.70
CA ILE A 171 7.07 -2.60 -6.43
C ILE A 171 7.34 -3.28 -5.09
N ASP A 172 6.53 -3.09 -4.04
CA ASP A 172 6.68 -3.83 -2.79
C ASP A 172 6.63 -5.34 -3.03
N ASP A 173 5.70 -5.81 -3.86
CA ASP A 173 5.55 -7.24 -4.18
C ASP A 173 6.74 -7.80 -4.99
N VAL A 174 7.40 -6.98 -5.80
CA VAL A 174 8.66 -7.37 -6.45
C VAL A 174 9.81 -7.42 -5.44
N LEU A 175 9.87 -6.42 -4.55
CA LEU A 175 10.93 -6.33 -3.55
C LEU A 175 10.85 -7.44 -2.50
N ASP A 176 9.66 -7.98 -2.23
CA ASP A 176 9.50 -9.15 -1.37
C ASP A 176 10.37 -10.35 -1.82
N TYR A 177 10.65 -10.45 -3.13
CA TYR A 177 11.50 -11.50 -3.70
C TYR A 177 12.91 -11.05 -4.03
N GLN A 178 13.17 -9.77 -4.28
CA GLN A 178 14.43 -9.29 -4.89
C GLN A 178 15.28 -8.40 -3.99
N ALA A 179 14.77 -7.91 -2.87
CA ALA A 179 15.56 -7.06 -1.98
C ALA A 179 16.45 -7.91 -1.06
N ASP A 180 17.55 -7.31 -0.60
CA ASP A 180 18.38 -7.92 0.42
C ASP A 180 17.59 -8.02 1.74
N ALA A 181 17.53 -9.21 2.33
CA ALA A 181 16.85 -9.46 3.60
C ALA A 181 17.34 -8.52 4.72
N ALA A 182 18.61 -8.11 4.70
CA ALA A 182 19.18 -7.17 5.66
C ALA A 182 18.65 -5.74 5.46
N GLU A 183 18.32 -5.34 4.23
CA GLU A 183 17.79 -4.01 3.89
C GLU A 183 16.28 -3.93 4.11
N LEU A 184 15.53 -5.00 3.78
CA LEU A 184 14.08 -5.06 3.98
C LEU A 184 13.66 -5.17 5.44
N GLY A 185 14.50 -5.81 6.28
CA GLY A 185 14.12 -6.17 7.65
C GLY A 185 12.98 -7.18 7.73
N LYS A 186 12.80 -7.97 6.67
CA LYS A 186 11.87 -9.10 6.51
C LYS A 186 12.61 -10.26 5.84
N ASN A 187 12.02 -11.45 5.87
CA ASN A 187 12.54 -12.57 5.08
C ASN A 187 12.16 -12.39 3.60
N ILE A 188 12.93 -12.98 2.71
CA ILE A 188 12.61 -13.02 1.28
C ILE A 188 11.42 -13.98 1.09
N GLY A 189 10.39 -13.55 0.37
CA GLY A 189 9.22 -14.37 0.07
C GLY A 189 8.22 -14.50 1.22
N ASP A 190 8.11 -13.51 2.10
CA ASP A 190 7.11 -13.49 3.17
C ASP A 190 5.68 -13.62 2.60
N ASP A 191 5.35 -12.96 1.48
CA ASP A 191 4.04 -13.09 0.83
C ASP A 191 3.78 -14.53 0.36
N LEU A 192 4.80 -15.21 -0.15
CA LEU A 192 4.72 -16.62 -0.52
C LEU A 192 4.54 -17.53 0.70
N ALA A 193 5.25 -17.23 1.80
CA ALA A 193 5.12 -17.97 3.06
C ALA A 193 3.72 -17.86 3.65
N GLU A 194 3.07 -16.71 3.46
CA GLU A 194 1.72 -16.43 3.90
C GLU A 194 0.64 -16.92 2.90
N GLY A 195 1.04 -17.55 1.78
CA GLY A 195 0.12 -18.05 0.75
C GLY A 195 -0.61 -16.94 -0.01
N LYS A 196 -0.05 -15.74 -0.06
CA LYS A 196 -0.60 -14.58 -0.76
C LYS A 196 -0.25 -14.65 -2.26
N PRO A 197 -1.23 -14.78 -3.18
CA PRO A 197 -0.98 -14.79 -4.61
C PRO A 197 -0.76 -13.36 -5.13
N THR A 198 0.48 -12.90 -5.08
CA THR A 198 0.87 -11.59 -5.60
C THR A 198 1.10 -11.63 -7.11
N LEU A 199 1.18 -10.47 -7.76
CA LEU A 199 1.21 -10.39 -9.22
C LEU A 199 2.37 -11.18 -9.87
N PRO A 200 3.59 -11.23 -9.32
CA PRO A 200 4.63 -12.09 -9.88
C PRO A 200 4.21 -13.56 -9.94
N LEU A 201 3.58 -14.11 -8.89
CA LEU A 201 3.10 -15.48 -8.86
C LEU A 201 1.94 -15.71 -9.86
N ILE A 202 0.98 -14.79 -9.91
CA ILE A 202 -0.16 -14.84 -10.84
C ILE A 202 0.35 -14.84 -12.29
N HIS A 203 1.33 -14.01 -12.62
CA HIS A 203 1.92 -13.95 -13.95
C HIS A 203 2.63 -15.26 -14.31
N ALA A 204 3.43 -15.81 -13.41
CA ALA A 204 4.13 -17.07 -13.63
C ALA A 204 3.17 -18.27 -13.71
N LEU A 205 2.07 -18.28 -12.96
CA LEU A 205 0.99 -19.29 -13.11
C LEU A 205 0.38 -19.27 -14.50
N LYS A 206 0.29 -18.10 -15.13
CA LYS A 206 -0.32 -17.95 -16.47
C LYS A 206 0.64 -18.28 -17.61
N HIS A 207 1.94 -18.01 -17.43
CA HIS A 207 2.93 -18.02 -18.51
C HIS A 207 4.03 -19.09 -18.38
N GLY A 208 4.13 -19.74 -17.22
CA GLY A 208 5.11 -20.78 -16.96
C GLY A 208 4.80 -22.10 -17.67
N SER A 209 5.79 -23.00 -17.71
CA SER A 209 5.60 -24.39 -18.15
C SER A 209 4.63 -25.13 -17.21
N PRO A 210 4.01 -26.24 -17.66
CA PRO A 210 3.11 -27.00 -16.79
C PRO A 210 3.69 -27.41 -15.44
N ALA A 211 5.01 -27.73 -15.41
CA ALA A 211 5.71 -28.06 -14.17
C ALA A 211 5.86 -26.85 -13.23
N GLN A 212 6.15 -25.67 -13.78
CA GLN A 212 6.25 -24.44 -13.00
C GLN A 212 4.88 -23.98 -12.48
N GLN A 213 3.85 -24.08 -13.32
CA GLN A 213 2.48 -23.79 -12.91
C GLN A 213 2.04 -24.67 -11.74
N GLN A 214 2.32 -26.00 -11.83
CA GLN A 214 1.98 -26.92 -10.75
C GLN A 214 2.76 -26.62 -9.47
N LEU A 215 4.06 -26.35 -9.57
CA LEU A 215 4.91 -25.97 -8.45
C LEU A 215 4.37 -24.74 -7.70
N ILE A 216 4.04 -23.67 -8.44
CA ILE A 216 3.51 -22.43 -7.85
C ILE A 216 2.11 -22.65 -7.27
N ARG A 217 1.26 -23.40 -7.97
CA ARG A 217 -0.08 -23.78 -7.50
C ARG A 217 -0.01 -24.50 -6.15
N ASP A 218 0.85 -25.51 -6.06
CA ASP A 218 1.03 -26.29 -4.82
C ASP A 218 1.58 -25.41 -3.69
N ALA A 219 2.53 -24.53 -4.00
CA ALA A 219 3.12 -23.60 -3.04
C ALA A 219 2.08 -22.63 -2.44
N ILE A 220 1.21 -22.05 -3.27
CA ILE A 220 0.12 -21.19 -2.81
C ILE A 220 -0.89 -21.99 -1.99
N THR A 221 -1.37 -23.12 -2.51
CA THR A 221 -2.45 -23.90 -1.88
C THR A 221 -2.06 -24.48 -0.52
N GLN A 222 -0.80 -24.91 -0.37
CA GLN A 222 -0.31 -25.58 0.82
C GLN A 222 0.36 -24.65 1.83
N GLY A 223 0.65 -23.39 1.44
CA GLY A 223 1.39 -22.43 2.28
C GLY A 223 2.82 -22.91 2.60
N ASN A 224 3.43 -23.73 1.74
CA ASN A 224 4.76 -24.31 1.93
C ASN A 224 5.79 -23.82 0.92
N GLY A 225 5.52 -22.67 0.30
CA GLY A 225 6.33 -22.13 -0.80
C GLY A 225 7.81 -21.92 -0.46
N MET A 226 8.12 -21.67 0.82
CA MET A 226 9.49 -21.47 1.28
C MET A 226 10.39 -22.70 1.07
N ALA A 227 9.83 -23.91 1.14
CA ALA A 227 10.57 -25.15 0.88
C ALA A 227 11.05 -25.27 -0.59
N ASN A 228 10.40 -24.55 -1.49
CA ASN A 228 10.65 -24.57 -2.92
C ASN A 228 11.04 -23.19 -3.48
N LEU A 229 11.48 -22.28 -2.63
CA LEU A 229 11.73 -20.87 -3.00
C LEU A 229 12.67 -20.75 -4.21
N ASP A 230 13.78 -21.46 -4.26
CA ASP A 230 14.75 -21.41 -5.37
C ASP A 230 14.12 -21.82 -6.71
N ALA A 231 13.28 -22.86 -6.71
CA ALA A 231 12.59 -23.31 -7.92
C ALA A 231 11.50 -22.32 -8.37
N ILE A 232 10.78 -21.72 -7.40
CA ILE A 232 9.81 -20.67 -7.67
C ILE A 232 10.50 -19.42 -8.20
N MET A 233 11.61 -18.99 -7.60
CA MET A 233 12.43 -17.88 -8.11
C MET A 233 12.90 -18.10 -9.54
N THR A 234 13.29 -19.33 -9.87
CA THR A 234 13.64 -19.71 -11.25
C THR A 234 12.44 -19.51 -12.18
N ALA A 235 11.26 -19.99 -11.80
CA ALA A 235 10.03 -19.82 -12.58
C ALA A 235 9.64 -18.34 -12.76
N LEU A 236 9.74 -17.53 -11.72
CA LEU A 236 9.45 -16.09 -11.76
C LEU A 236 10.41 -15.35 -12.72
N ASN A 237 11.70 -15.72 -12.72
CA ASN A 237 12.69 -15.14 -13.63
C ASN A 237 12.48 -15.60 -15.09
N GLU A 238 12.25 -16.89 -15.33
CA GLU A 238 12.06 -17.45 -16.68
C GLU A 238 10.79 -16.93 -17.36
N THR A 239 9.75 -16.58 -16.58
CA THR A 239 8.49 -16.00 -17.09
C THR A 239 8.52 -14.48 -17.17
N ASP A 240 9.64 -13.82 -16.82
CA ASP A 240 9.75 -12.35 -16.71
C ASP A 240 8.67 -11.72 -15.81
N ALA A 241 8.27 -12.43 -14.75
CA ALA A 241 7.20 -11.99 -13.85
C ALA A 241 7.54 -10.66 -13.15
N PHE A 242 8.80 -10.47 -12.78
CA PHE A 242 9.27 -9.22 -12.19
C PHE A 242 9.28 -8.06 -13.21
N GLY A 243 9.72 -8.31 -14.44
CA GLY A 243 9.71 -7.32 -15.53
C GLY A 243 8.28 -6.88 -15.85
N TYR A 244 7.35 -7.82 -15.93
CA TYR A 244 5.92 -7.52 -16.11
C TYR A 244 5.36 -6.65 -14.99
N THR A 245 5.61 -7.01 -13.73
CA THR A 245 5.12 -6.26 -12.57
C THR A 245 5.72 -4.85 -12.51
N ARG A 246 7.03 -4.71 -12.74
CA ARG A 246 7.70 -3.40 -12.83
C ARG A 246 7.14 -2.52 -13.94
N LYS A 247 6.85 -3.10 -15.11
CA LYS A 247 6.24 -2.38 -16.23
C LYS A 247 4.85 -1.84 -15.87
N LEU A 248 4.06 -2.63 -15.15
CA LEU A 248 2.75 -2.17 -14.68
C LEU A 248 2.90 -1.04 -13.66
N ALA A 249 3.84 -1.16 -12.73
CA ALA A 249 4.15 -0.11 -11.76
C ALA A 249 4.56 1.21 -12.44
N GLU A 250 5.40 1.14 -13.49
CA GLU A 250 5.80 2.33 -14.25
C GLU A 250 4.62 2.98 -14.97
N GLN A 251 3.70 2.19 -15.52
CA GLN A 251 2.47 2.72 -16.13
C GLN A 251 1.61 3.46 -15.11
N GLU A 252 1.48 2.92 -13.88
CA GLU A 252 0.76 3.59 -12.82
C GLU A 252 1.47 4.87 -12.35
N ALA A 253 2.80 4.86 -12.22
CA ALA A 253 3.59 6.05 -11.90
C ALA A 253 3.43 7.15 -12.97
N GLU A 254 3.39 6.78 -14.26
CA GLU A 254 3.15 7.74 -15.34
C GLU A 254 1.75 8.37 -15.24
N LYS A 255 0.73 7.58 -14.96
CA LYS A 255 -0.63 8.11 -14.71
C LYS A 255 -0.66 9.07 -13.51
N ALA A 256 0.10 8.77 -12.46
CA ALA A 256 0.27 9.66 -11.31
C ALA A 256 0.93 10.98 -11.73
N ARG A 257 2.03 10.95 -12.50
CA ARG A 257 2.69 12.15 -13.00
C ARG A 257 1.74 13.00 -13.85
N LEU A 258 0.98 12.39 -14.74
CA LEU A 258 0.00 13.09 -15.59
C LEU A 258 -1.10 13.76 -14.78
N ALA A 259 -1.56 13.16 -13.70
CA ALA A 259 -2.56 13.74 -12.81
C ALA A 259 -2.08 15.06 -12.17
N LEU A 260 -0.77 15.26 -11.98
CA LEU A 260 -0.21 16.48 -11.43
C LEU A 260 -0.15 17.67 -12.44
N SER A 261 -0.53 17.46 -13.71
CA SER A 261 -0.51 18.50 -14.74
C SER A 261 -1.39 19.71 -14.41
N VAL A 262 -2.41 19.51 -13.56
CA VAL A 262 -3.32 20.59 -13.11
C VAL A 262 -2.70 21.53 -12.07
N LEU A 263 -1.57 21.14 -11.45
CA LEU A 263 -0.92 21.94 -10.43
C LEU A 263 -0.02 23.03 -11.04
N PRO A 264 0.03 24.21 -10.43
CA PRO A 264 1.04 25.22 -10.79
C PRO A 264 2.45 24.70 -10.51
N GLU A 265 3.43 25.23 -11.23
CA GLU A 265 4.84 24.91 -10.99
C GLU A 265 5.28 25.40 -9.60
N SER A 266 5.89 24.51 -8.83
CA SER A 266 6.41 24.78 -7.49
C SER A 266 7.36 23.67 -7.07
N ASP A 267 8.19 23.92 -6.06
CA ASP A 267 9.04 22.91 -5.45
C ASP A 267 8.23 21.74 -4.86
N TYR A 268 7.01 22.03 -4.39
CA TYR A 268 6.10 21.00 -3.87
C TYR A 268 5.57 20.08 -4.98
N LYS A 269 5.23 20.63 -6.17
CA LYS A 269 4.88 19.82 -7.34
C LYS A 269 6.06 18.97 -7.77
N GLN A 270 7.27 19.53 -7.81
CA GLN A 270 8.47 18.75 -8.15
C GLN A 270 8.73 17.63 -7.15
N ALA A 271 8.50 17.88 -5.84
CA ALA A 271 8.58 16.84 -4.82
C ALA A 271 7.54 15.72 -5.04
N LEU A 272 6.30 16.05 -5.41
CA LEU A 272 5.27 15.06 -5.73
C LEU A 272 5.63 14.23 -6.98
N LEU A 273 6.19 14.87 -8.02
CA LEU A 273 6.70 14.15 -9.21
C LEU A 273 7.85 13.20 -8.84
N ALA A 274 8.80 13.67 -8.03
CA ALA A 274 9.91 12.86 -7.56
C ALA A 274 9.44 11.65 -6.73
N LEU A 275 8.35 11.76 -5.96
CA LEU A 275 7.78 10.63 -5.23
C LEU A 275 7.23 9.55 -6.16
N ALA A 276 6.66 9.91 -7.32
CA ALA A 276 6.24 8.95 -8.32
C ALA A 276 7.44 8.19 -8.93
N ASP A 277 8.55 8.89 -9.19
CA ASP A 277 9.78 8.27 -9.67
C ASP A 277 10.41 7.36 -8.62
N ILE A 278 10.48 7.81 -7.36
CA ILE A 278 10.99 7.02 -6.24
C ILE A 278 10.15 5.76 -6.02
N ALA A 279 8.82 5.83 -6.18
CA ALA A 279 7.95 4.68 -5.99
C ALA A 279 8.36 3.48 -6.87
N VAL A 280 8.84 3.73 -8.10
CA VAL A 280 9.20 2.68 -9.06
C VAL A 280 10.71 2.40 -9.14
N SER A 281 11.57 3.32 -8.69
CA SER A 281 13.03 3.19 -8.76
C SER A 281 13.68 2.63 -7.50
N ARG A 282 12.93 2.48 -6.42
CA ARG A 282 13.47 2.00 -5.13
C ARG A 282 13.91 0.54 -5.20
N SER A 283 14.93 0.23 -4.41
CA SER A 283 15.50 -1.11 -4.22
C SER A 283 15.14 -1.71 -2.84
N HIS A 284 14.50 -0.92 -1.96
CA HIS A 284 14.12 -1.30 -0.60
C HIS A 284 12.94 -0.46 -0.08
#